data_bb48750403e7ad8fe825a39b08f82ec8
#
_entry.id   bb48750403e7ad8fe825a39b08f82ec8
#
_cell.length_a   1.000
_cell.length_b   1.000
_cell.length_c   1.000
_cell.angle_alpha   90.00
_cell.angle_beta   90.00
_cell.angle_gamma   90.00
#
_symmetry.space_group_name_H-M   'P 1'
#
loop_
_entity.id
_entity.type
_entity.pdbx_description
1 polymer ?
#
loop_
_entity_poly.entity_id
_entity_poly.type
_entity_poly.pdbx_seq_one_letter_code
_entity_poly.pdbx_strand_id
1 'polypeptide(L)'
;MPNSPVLAHVSLGTNDFPRARKFYDAVLATLQMKCLMTYDEGAGYGRDFPDFWIQLPHDGQAANPGNGTHICFGASNEQEVQAFHRTALAMGGEDEGKPGVRKEYSDDYYAALGRDPDGNKIEAMCRAAKG
;
A
#
# COMPACT_ATOMS: atom_id res chain seq x y z
N MET A 1 -19.72 0.21 -17.12
CA MET A 1 -20.19 -1.13 -16.75
C MET A 1 -20.17 -1.32 -15.24
N PRO A 2 -21.10 -2.09 -14.72
CA PRO A 2 -21.18 -2.29 -13.27
C PRO A 2 -19.92 -2.87 -12.63
N ASN A 3 -19.09 -3.57 -13.42
CA ASN A 3 -17.89 -4.22 -12.90
C ASN A 3 -16.65 -3.34 -12.91
N SER A 4 -16.75 -2.10 -13.39
CA SER A 4 -15.62 -1.19 -13.37
C SER A 4 -15.45 -0.64 -11.95
N PRO A 5 -14.23 -0.61 -11.41
CA PRO A 5 -14.03 0.00 -10.09
C PRO A 5 -14.29 1.50 -10.14
N VAL A 6 -14.79 2.05 -9.04
CA VAL A 6 -15.00 3.49 -8.92
C VAL A 6 -13.66 4.22 -9.01
N LEU A 7 -12.65 3.71 -8.32
CA LEU A 7 -11.28 4.20 -8.47
C LEU A 7 -10.55 3.25 -9.39
N ALA A 8 -10.20 3.74 -10.58
CA ALA A 8 -9.46 2.92 -11.54
C ALA A 8 -8.02 2.70 -11.08
N HIS A 9 -7.38 3.76 -10.60
CA HIS A 9 -6.06 3.66 -10.00
C HIS A 9 -5.79 4.88 -9.12
N VAL A 10 -4.79 4.74 -8.25
CA VAL A 10 -4.24 5.82 -7.44
C VAL A 10 -2.73 5.81 -7.60
N SER A 11 -2.09 6.96 -7.36
CA SER A 11 -0.63 7.10 -7.46
C SER A 11 -0.09 7.80 -6.23
N LEU A 12 1.08 7.37 -5.78
CA LEU A 12 1.85 8.05 -4.75
C LEU A 12 3.20 8.45 -5.33
N GLY A 13 3.77 9.53 -4.82
CA GLY A 13 5.06 10.01 -5.26
C GLY A 13 6.22 9.41 -4.49
N THR A 14 7.39 9.36 -5.13
CA THR A 14 8.63 8.97 -4.50
C THR A 14 9.74 9.91 -4.95
N ASN A 15 10.76 10.06 -4.10
CA ASN A 15 11.98 10.80 -4.42
C ASN A 15 13.12 9.85 -4.80
N ASP A 16 12.89 8.54 -4.73
CA ASP A 16 13.90 7.53 -5.02
C ASP A 16 13.17 6.31 -5.59
N PHE A 17 13.04 6.27 -6.91
CA PHE A 17 12.26 5.24 -7.57
C PHE A 17 12.82 3.82 -7.33
N PRO A 18 14.15 3.56 -7.46
CA PRO A 18 14.66 2.22 -7.15
C PRO A 18 14.35 1.76 -5.72
N ARG A 19 14.43 2.67 -4.75
CA ARG A 19 14.09 2.35 -3.36
C ARG A 19 12.61 2.04 -3.22
N ALA A 20 11.75 2.83 -3.85
CA ALA A 20 10.30 2.61 -3.82
C ALA A 20 9.94 1.27 -4.47
N ARG A 21 10.60 0.92 -5.59
CA ARG A 21 10.39 -0.37 -6.25
C ARG A 21 10.71 -1.54 -5.31
N LYS A 22 11.87 -1.49 -4.64
CA LYS A 22 12.23 -2.56 -3.71
C LYS A 22 11.21 -2.70 -2.59
N PHE A 23 10.78 -1.57 -2.04
CA PHE A 23 9.80 -1.56 -0.95
C PHE A 23 8.48 -2.19 -1.41
N TYR A 24 7.90 -1.68 -2.49
CA TYR A 24 6.57 -2.12 -2.90
C TYR A 24 6.58 -3.50 -3.55
N ASP A 25 7.68 -3.90 -4.22
CA ASP A 25 7.79 -5.28 -4.73
C ASP A 25 7.65 -6.28 -3.58
N ALA A 26 8.29 -6.02 -2.44
CA ALA A 26 8.24 -6.92 -1.28
C ALA A 26 6.93 -6.79 -0.49
N VAL A 27 6.52 -5.57 -0.20
CA VAL A 27 5.37 -5.32 0.66
C VAL A 27 4.06 -5.74 0.01
N LEU A 28 3.87 -5.40 -1.27
CA LEU A 28 2.62 -5.73 -1.95
C LEU A 28 2.54 -7.20 -2.33
N ALA A 29 3.68 -7.91 -2.43
CA ALA A 29 3.67 -9.36 -2.62
C ALA A 29 2.96 -10.08 -1.47
N THR A 30 2.99 -9.51 -0.26
CA THR A 30 2.28 -10.10 0.88
C THR A 30 0.77 -10.07 0.71
N LEU A 31 0.27 -9.22 -0.18
CA LEU A 31 -1.15 -9.08 -0.49
C LEU A 31 -1.50 -9.69 -1.84
N GLN A 32 -0.62 -10.52 -2.40
CA GLN A 32 -0.80 -11.17 -3.70
C GLN A 32 -0.85 -10.17 -4.85
N MET A 33 -0.23 -9.00 -4.67
CA MET A 33 -0.07 -8.01 -5.74
C MET A 33 1.34 -8.10 -6.31
N LYS A 34 1.47 -7.79 -7.58
CA LYS A 34 2.77 -7.79 -8.26
C LYS A 34 2.87 -6.60 -9.18
N CYS A 35 4.09 -6.28 -9.61
CA CYS A 35 4.32 -5.23 -10.58
C CYS A 35 3.84 -5.72 -11.95
N LEU A 36 2.85 -5.05 -12.50
CA LEU A 36 2.24 -5.42 -13.77
C LEU A 36 2.72 -4.54 -14.93
N MET A 37 3.13 -3.31 -14.64
CA MET A 37 3.62 -2.38 -15.66
C MET A 37 4.74 -1.53 -15.07
N THR A 38 5.74 -1.21 -15.90
CA THR A 38 6.82 -0.31 -15.51
C THR A 38 7.08 0.69 -16.61
N TYR A 39 7.46 1.88 -16.20
CA TYR A 39 8.04 2.91 -17.03
C TYR A 39 9.38 3.32 -16.39
N ASP A 40 10.12 4.23 -17.01
CA ASP A 40 11.41 4.63 -16.47
C ASP A 40 11.31 5.17 -15.04
N GLU A 41 10.23 5.86 -14.72
CA GLU A 41 10.07 6.56 -13.44
C GLU A 41 8.76 6.20 -12.74
N GLY A 42 8.16 5.07 -13.10
CA GLY A 42 6.89 4.66 -12.52
C GLY A 42 6.67 3.16 -12.62
N ALA A 43 5.93 2.62 -11.66
CA ALA A 43 5.56 1.21 -11.62
C ALA A 43 4.13 1.07 -11.14
N GLY A 44 3.37 0.21 -11.82
CA GLY A 44 1.99 -0.09 -11.48
C GLY A 44 1.84 -1.49 -10.94
N TYR A 45 1.13 -1.62 -9.86
CA TYR A 45 0.95 -2.87 -9.11
C TYR A 45 -0.51 -3.25 -9.02
N GLY A 46 -0.77 -4.52 -8.96
CA GLY A 46 -2.12 -5.03 -8.77
C GLY A 46 -2.13 -6.54 -8.84
N ARG A 47 -3.32 -7.13 -8.69
CA ARG A 47 -3.50 -8.58 -8.85
C ARG A 47 -3.72 -8.93 -10.33
N ASP A 48 -4.71 -8.28 -10.95
CA ASP A 48 -5.03 -8.48 -12.37
C ASP A 48 -4.91 -7.18 -13.17
N PHE A 49 -4.88 -6.04 -12.49
CA PHE A 49 -4.95 -4.72 -13.10
C PHE A 49 -4.07 -3.78 -12.28
N PRO A 50 -3.29 -2.87 -12.91
CA PRO A 50 -2.39 -1.98 -12.17
C PRO A 50 -3.18 -0.82 -11.55
N ASP A 51 -3.77 -1.05 -10.40
CA ASP A 51 -4.60 -0.07 -9.72
C ASP A 51 -3.86 0.75 -8.66
N PHE A 52 -2.60 0.45 -8.39
CA PHE A 52 -1.76 1.24 -7.50
C PHE A 52 -0.43 1.56 -8.18
N TRP A 53 -0.05 2.83 -8.19
CA TRP A 53 1.16 3.30 -8.86
C TRP A 53 2.08 4.03 -7.90
N ILE A 54 3.38 3.88 -8.10
CA ILE A 54 4.42 4.67 -7.45
C ILE A 54 5.28 5.30 -8.55
N GLN A 55 5.58 6.58 -8.42
CA GLN A 55 6.25 7.30 -9.51
C GLN A 55 6.94 8.57 -9.02
N LEU A 56 7.89 9.07 -9.81
CA LEU A 56 8.41 10.41 -9.61
C LEU A 56 7.31 11.40 -10.00
N PRO A 57 7.19 12.53 -9.27
CA PRO A 57 6.17 13.53 -9.64
C PRO A 57 6.39 14.06 -11.05
N HIS A 58 5.28 14.20 -11.78
CA HIS A 58 5.29 14.59 -13.19
C HIS A 58 5.89 15.99 -13.40
N ASP A 59 5.77 16.87 -12.42
CA ASP A 59 6.25 18.26 -12.52
C ASP A 59 7.74 18.39 -12.22
N GLY A 60 8.44 17.30 -11.92
CA GLY A 60 9.86 17.33 -11.61
C GLY A 60 10.21 17.86 -10.23
N GLN A 61 9.22 18.25 -9.44
CA GLN A 61 9.45 18.72 -8.08
C GLN A 61 9.58 17.54 -7.13
N ALA A 62 10.09 17.79 -5.93
CA ALA A 62 10.21 16.74 -4.92
C ALA A 62 8.84 16.24 -4.52
N ALA A 63 8.72 14.92 -4.32
CA ALA A 63 7.52 14.32 -3.79
C ALA A 63 7.40 14.60 -2.30
N ASN A 64 6.16 14.74 -1.83
CA ASN A 64 5.87 14.76 -0.40
C ASN A 64 4.66 13.86 -0.16
N PRO A 65 4.49 13.35 1.09
CA PRO A 65 3.43 12.38 1.35
C PRO A 65 2.02 12.96 1.35
N GLY A 66 1.88 14.27 1.47
CA GLY A 66 0.55 14.89 1.62
C GLY A 66 -0.02 14.62 3.01
N ASN A 67 -0.26 15.70 3.77
CA ASN A 67 -0.84 15.57 5.09
C ASN A 67 -2.31 15.20 4.97
N GLY A 68 -2.68 14.04 5.52
CA GLY A 68 -4.02 13.50 5.41
C GLY A 68 -4.20 12.46 4.32
N THR A 69 -3.24 12.30 3.42
CA THR A 69 -3.30 11.28 2.36
C THR A 69 -2.98 9.91 2.94
N HIS A 70 -3.78 8.91 2.56
CA HIS A 70 -3.53 7.55 3.01
C HIS A 70 -4.22 6.56 2.07
N ILE A 71 -3.54 5.47 1.78
CA ILE A 71 -4.05 4.43 0.88
C ILE A 71 -4.22 3.15 1.68
N CYS A 72 -5.39 2.54 1.59
CA CYS A 72 -5.69 1.29 2.27
C CYS A 72 -5.84 0.18 1.23
N PHE A 73 -5.06 -0.88 1.41
CA PHE A 73 -5.12 -2.07 0.56
C PHE A 73 -5.98 -3.14 1.23
N GLY A 74 -6.77 -3.85 0.43
CA GLY A 74 -7.52 -5.00 0.94
C GLY A 74 -6.63 -6.23 1.03
N ALA A 75 -6.66 -6.88 2.18
CA ALA A 75 -6.00 -8.16 2.41
C ALA A 75 -7.04 -9.27 2.50
N SER A 76 -6.64 -10.51 2.22
CA SER A 76 -7.55 -11.65 2.24
C SER A 76 -7.76 -12.22 3.64
N ASN A 77 -6.79 -12.00 4.54
CA ASN A 77 -6.84 -12.56 5.90
C ASN A 77 -5.88 -11.81 6.81
N GLU A 78 -5.93 -12.14 8.11
CA GLU A 78 -5.10 -11.48 9.10
C GLU A 78 -3.62 -11.76 8.90
N GLN A 79 -3.27 -12.95 8.42
CA GLN A 79 -1.87 -13.29 8.15
C GLN A 79 -1.25 -12.39 7.10
N GLU A 80 -2.01 -12.03 6.07
CA GLU A 80 -1.54 -11.07 5.06
C GLU A 80 -1.33 -9.69 5.65
N VAL A 81 -2.23 -9.23 6.53
CA VAL A 81 -2.08 -7.95 7.20
C VAL A 81 -0.81 -7.93 8.06
N GLN A 82 -0.57 -9.02 8.80
CA GLN A 82 0.62 -9.15 9.63
C GLN A 82 1.89 -9.15 8.78
N ALA A 83 1.90 -9.90 7.68
CA ALA A 83 3.05 -9.96 6.77
C ALA A 83 3.30 -8.61 6.10
N PHE A 84 2.25 -7.91 5.72
CA PHE A 84 2.35 -6.57 5.14
C PHE A 84 3.09 -5.63 6.11
N HIS A 85 2.68 -5.59 7.35
CA HIS A 85 3.28 -4.71 8.37
C HIS A 85 4.74 -5.09 8.63
N ARG A 86 4.98 -6.39 8.86
CA ARG A 86 6.33 -6.88 9.15
C ARG A 86 7.30 -6.58 8.00
N THR A 87 6.85 -6.81 6.77
CA THR A 87 7.68 -6.58 5.58
C THR A 87 7.92 -5.07 5.37
N ALA A 88 6.90 -4.24 5.61
CA ALA A 88 7.07 -2.79 5.48
C ALA A 88 8.17 -2.29 6.42
N LEU A 89 8.18 -2.75 7.67
CA LEU A 89 9.22 -2.36 8.62
C LEU A 89 10.60 -2.89 8.20
N ALA A 90 10.65 -4.13 7.71
CA ALA A 90 11.92 -4.74 7.29
C ALA A 90 12.51 -4.03 6.06
N MET A 91 11.68 -3.43 5.22
CA MET A 91 12.11 -2.79 3.97
C MET A 91 12.31 -1.29 4.10
N GLY A 92 12.39 -0.77 5.32
CA GLY A 92 12.72 0.64 5.54
C GLY A 92 11.53 1.55 5.82
N GLY A 93 10.35 0.99 5.97
CA GLY A 93 9.17 1.77 6.38
C GLY A 93 9.11 1.96 7.89
N GLU A 94 8.13 2.71 8.33
CA GLU A 94 7.91 3.01 9.75
C GLU A 94 6.54 2.53 10.19
N ASP A 95 6.44 2.17 11.48
CA ASP A 95 5.18 1.75 12.08
C ASP A 95 4.26 2.95 12.30
N GLU A 96 2.99 2.79 11.93
CA GLU A 96 1.93 3.76 12.22
C GLU A 96 0.73 3.09 12.89
N GLY A 97 0.83 1.79 13.16
CA GLY A 97 -0.22 1.04 13.83
C GLY A 97 -0.03 -0.45 13.65
N LYS A 98 0.25 -1.15 14.73
CA LYS A 98 0.50 -2.60 14.70
C LYS A 98 -0.76 -3.36 14.29
N PRO A 99 -0.60 -4.58 13.73
CA PRO A 99 -1.76 -5.40 13.36
C PRO A 99 -2.71 -5.62 14.53
N GLY A 100 -3.98 -5.39 14.30
CA GLY A 100 -5.00 -5.58 15.31
C GLY A 100 -6.35 -5.05 14.86
N VAL A 101 -7.36 -5.36 15.67
CA VAL A 101 -8.71 -4.88 15.42
C VAL A 101 -8.83 -3.39 15.73
N ARG A 102 -9.49 -2.64 14.85
CA ARG A 102 -9.78 -1.22 15.02
C ARG A 102 -11.26 -1.06 15.32
N LYS A 103 -11.61 -1.17 16.60
CA LYS A 103 -13.02 -1.13 17.02
C LYS A 103 -13.72 0.18 16.70
N GLU A 104 -12.95 1.27 16.60
CA GLU A 104 -13.49 2.57 16.22
C GLU A 104 -14.11 2.58 14.82
N TYR A 105 -13.72 1.62 13.96
CA TYR A 105 -14.30 1.48 12.63
C TYR A 105 -15.38 0.40 12.59
N SER A 106 -15.08 -0.78 13.10
CA SER A 106 -16.05 -1.86 13.28
C SER A 106 -15.43 -2.97 14.12
N ASP A 107 -16.27 -3.88 14.64
CA ASP A 107 -15.80 -4.96 15.51
C ASP A 107 -14.90 -5.97 14.77
N ASP A 108 -15.01 -6.05 13.46
CA ASP A 108 -14.24 -6.98 12.64
C ASP A 108 -13.18 -6.32 11.74
N TYR A 109 -12.93 -5.03 11.92
CA TYR A 109 -11.95 -4.31 11.11
C TYR A 109 -10.54 -4.61 11.64
N TYR A 110 -9.81 -5.46 10.94
CA TYR A 110 -8.45 -5.86 11.31
C TYR A 110 -7.47 -5.19 10.35
N ALA A 111 -6.52 -4.43 10.88
CA ALA A 111 -5.64 -3.63 10.02
C ALA A 111 -4.29 -3.39 10.66
N ALA A 112 -3.35 -2.99 9.82
CA ALA A 112 -2.05 -2.46 10.22
C ALA A 112 -1.71 -1.28 9.34
N LEU A 113 -0.99 -0.33 9.89
CA LEU A 113 -0.62 0.91 9.20
C LEU A 113 0.87 1.13 9.28
N GLY A 114 1.42 1.75 8.23
CA GLY A 114 2.83 2.09 8.19
C GLY A 114 3.08 3.26 7.27
N ARG A 115 4.34 3.67 7.22
CA ARG A 115 4.82 4.66 6.26
C ARG A 115 5.82 4.01 5.34
N ASP A 116 5.74 4.32 4.05
CA ASP A 116 6.78 3.88 3.13
C ASP A 116 8.04 4.75 3.31
N PRO A 117 9.16 4.46 2.63
CA PRO A 117 10.38 5.24 2.82
C PRO A 117 10.27 6.73 2.45
N ASP A 118 9.28 7.11 1.67
CA ASP A 118 9.01 8.52 1.34
C ASP A 118 8.04 9.18 2.30
N GLY A 119 7.55 8.45 3.30
CA GLY A 119 6.61 8.96 4.29
C GLY A 119 5.14 8.82 3.92
N ASN A 120 4.82 8.19 2.79
CA ASN A 120 3.43 7.97 2.41
C ASN A 120 2.77 6.99 3.38
N LYS A 121 1.57 7.32 3.85
CA LYS A 121 0.84 6.47 4.80
C LYS A 121 0.08 5.39 4.05
N ILE A 122 0.32 4.15 4.43
CA ILE A 122 -0.30 2.98 3.81
C ILE A 122 -0.90 2.08 4.89
N GLU A 123 -1.92 1.34 4.51
CA GLU A 123 -2.66 0.46 5.40
C GLU A 123 -3.01 -0.82 4.65
N ALA A 124 -3.05 -1.94 5.37
CA ALA A 124 -3.69 -3.16 4.88
C ALA A 124 -4.79 -3.54 5.84
N MET A 125 -5.95 -3.94 5.34
CA MET A 125 -7.08 -4.32 6.19
C MET A 125 -7.77 -5.55 5.65
N CYS A 126 -8.41 -6.27 6.55
CA CYS A 126 -9.34 -7.34 6.22
C CYS A 126 -10.42 -7.38 7.29
N ARG A 127 -11.47 -8.17 7.03
CA ARG A 127 -12.44 -8.46 8.09
C ARG A 127 -11.90 -9.59 8.95
N ALA A 128 -11.84 -9.37 10.27
CA ALA A 128 -11.34 -10.37 11.19
C ALA A 128 -12.24 -11.61 11.14
N ALA A 129 -11.62 -12.78 11.28
CA ALA A 129 -12.38 -14.02 11.35
C ALA A 129 -13.28 -13.99 12.57
N LYS A 130 -14.53 -14.43 12.39
CA LYS A 130 -15.45 -14.58 13.51
C LYS A 130 -15.12 -15.90 14.20
N GLY A 131 -14.59 -15.78 15.41
CA GLY A 131 -14.23 -16.93 16.20
C GLY A 131 -15.41 -17.61 16.82
#